data_0f68f799e891f4ef0d368428ddc6c936
#
_entry.id   0f68f799e891f4ef0d368428ddc6c936
#
_cell.length_a   1.000
_cell.length_b   1.000
_cell.length_c   1.000
_cell.angle_alpha   90.00
_cell.angle_beta   90.00
_cell.angle_gamma   90.00
#
_symmetry.space_group_name_H-M   'P 1'
#
loop_
_entity.id
_entity.type
_entity.pdbx_description
1 polymer ?
#
loop_
_entity_poly.entity_id
_entity_poly.type
_entity_poly.pdbx_seq_one_letter_code
_entity_poly.pdbx_strand_id
1 'polypeptide(L)'
;SVSLITNTNNFTQDFETTNFPPTAWKLESPSFSWLSNNIDFGIDCQPTTTAYVNHYSINYPGEEAYLISNKVSLGNGVNAENWLTYDYAYSGYASGYDDGLRIEISTDCGSTWDSIYGAIGPDLQTVPYEGSAWSPTCGSWASDSINLSTWGLNGDTIMVRFVAINDYGNHFYLDNVNINGQNILAIDESESSFHTSIYPNPTKGVFNIKTDAKKLEV
;
A
#
# COMPACT_ATOMS: atom_id res chain seq x y z
N SER A 1 32.85 -3.67 11.77
CA SER A 1 31.82 -2.63 11.57
C SER A 1 30.62 -3.29 10.93
N VAL A 2 29.59 -3.58 11.71
CA VAL A 2 28.29 -3.95 11.18
C VAL A 2 27.60 -2.63 10.86
N SER A 3 27.56 -2.24 9.59
CA SER A 3 26.72 -1.15 9.14
C SER A 3 25.28 -1.59 9.33
N LEU A 4 24.57 -0.99 10.28
CA LEU A 4 23.13 -1.04 10.32
C LEU A 4 22.65 -0.27 9.09
N ILE A 5 22.32 -0.98 8.02
CA ILE A 5 21.59 -0.40 6.91
C ILE A 5 20.17 -0.21 7.43
N THR A 6 19.89 0.97 7.97
CA THR A 6 18.52 1.43 8.15
C THR A 6 17.94 1.58 6.76
N ASN A 7 17.10 0.66 6.37
CA ASN A 7 16.36 0.73 5.10
C ASN A 7 15.32 1.84 5.26
N THR A 8 15.68 3.07 4.88
CA THR A 8 14.87 4.29 5.08
C THR A 8 13.94 4.57 3.89
N ASN A 9 13.76 3.63 2.99
CA ASN A 9 12.96 3.82 1.78
C ASN A 9 11.60 3.13 1.87
N ASN A 10 10.89 3.35 2.96
CA ASN A 10 9.49 2.98 3.04
C ASN A 10 8.68 4.01 2.23
N PHE A 11 8.06 3.57 1.15
CA PHE A 11 7.08 4.36 0.43
C PHE A 11 5.70 4.01 0.98
N THR A 12 5.04 4.99 1.56
CA THR A 12 3.68 4.84 2.12
C THR A 12 2.78 5.91 1.54
N GLN A 13 1.55 5.56 1.20
CA GLN A 13 0.53 6.48 0.71
C GLN A 13 -0.84 6.12 1.27
N ASP A 14 -1.38 7.02 2.07
CA ASP A 14 -2.70 6.96 2.70
C ASP A 14 -3.74 7.89 2.04
N PHE A 15 -3.36 8.58 0.99
CA PHE A 15 -4.19 9.53 0.24
C PHE A 15 -4.83 10.68 1.05
N GLU A 16 -4.47 10.87 2.31
CA GLU A 16 -4.98 11.93 3.21
C GLU A 16 -4.49 13.35 2.84
N THR A 17 -3.98 13.52 1.65
CA THR A 17 -3.46 14.80 1.16
C THR A 17 -4.57 15.64 0.51
N THR A 18 -4.45 16.98 0.63
CA THR A 18 -5.40 17.92 0.01
C THR A 18 -5.35 17.96 -1.51
N ASN A 19 -4.27 17.47 -2.11
CA ASN A 19 -4.06 17.44 -3.57
C ASN A 19 -4.09 16.02 -4.09
N PHE A 20 -4.84 15.76 -5.15
CA PHE A 20 -4.82 14.49 -5.85
C PHE A 20 -4.41 14.69 -7.32
N PRO A 21 -3.49 13.89 -7.87
CA PRO A 21 -2.75 12.86 -7.16
C PRO A 21 -1.77 13.46 -6.15
N PRO A 22 -1.38 12.70 -5.11
CA PRO A 22 -0.31 13.11 -4.20
C PRO A 22 0.99 13.40 -4.95
N THR A 23 1.89 14.20 -4.37
CA THR A 23 3.14 14.67 -5.03
C THR A 23 4.02 13.52 -5.57
N ALA A 24 3.96 12.35 -4.94
CA ALA A 24 4.72 11.16 -5.36
C ALA A 24 4.01 10.30 -6.41
N TRP A 25 2.90 10.80 -6.99
CA TRP A 25 2.08 10.07 -7.95
C TRP A 25 1.76 10.91 -9.18
N LYS A 26 1.48 10.24 -10.28
CA LYS A 26 0.93 10.85 -11.50
C LYS A 26 -0.25 10.04 -12.03
N LEU A 27 -1.10 10.71 -12.78
CA LEU A 27 -2.23 10.11 -13.48
C LEU A 27 -1.94 10.05 -14.96
N GLU A 28 -2.32 8.94 -15.59
CA GLU A 28 -2.39 8.83 -17.06
C GLU A 28 -3.68 8.12 -17.41
N SER A 29 -4.41 8.66 -18.41
CA SER A 29 -5.68 8.07 -18.83
C SER A 29 -6.22 8.78 -20.04
N PRO A 30 -6.77 8.04 -21.04
CA PRO A 30 -7.40 8.64 -22.20
C PRO A 30 -8.86 9.07 -21.96
N SER A 31 -9.61 8.37 -21.11
CA SER A 31 -11.09 8.46 -21.09
C SER A 31 -11.69 8.76 -19.73
N PHE A 32 -11.13 8.25 -18.65
CA PHE A 32 -11.56 8.47 -17.27
C PHE A 32 -10.33 8.49 -16.36
N SER A 33 -10.47 8.82 -15.08
CA SER A 33 -9.29 8.97 -14.22
C SER A 33 -9.56 8.48 -12.80
N TRP A 34 -8.48 8.18 -12.11
CA TRP A 34 -8.47 8.13 -10.66
C TRP A 34 -8.75 9.52 -10.08
N LEU A 35 -9.47 9.55 -9.00
CA LEU A 35 -9.90 10.74 -8.26
C LEU A 35 -9.62 10.53 -6.78
N SER A 36 -9.80 11.57 -5.98
CA SER A 36 -9.88 11.48 -4.51
C SER A 36 -11.33 11.42 -4.07
N ASN A 37 -11.62 10.64 -3.04
CA ASN A 37 -12.95 10.62 -2.42
C ASN A 37 -12.84 10.49 -0.89
N ASN A 38 -13.60 11.33 -0.18
CA ASN A 38 -13.76 11.21 1.27
C ASN A 38 -14.93 10.28 1.54
N ILE A 39 -14.70 9.29 2.37
CA ILE A 39 -15.70 8.28 2.74
C ILE A 39 -15.81 8.16 4.25
N ASP A 40 -16.97 7.68 4.72
CA ASP A 40 -17.26 7.58 6.15
C ASP A 40 -16.57 6.38 6.82
N PHE A 41 -16.20 5.35 6.06
CA PHE A 41 -15.65 4.09 6.61
C PHE A 41 -14.47 3.58 5.79
N GLY A 42 -13.25 3.82 6.28
CA GLY A 42 -12.03 3.15 5.84
C GLY A 42 -11.89 1.72 6.39
N ILE A 43 -10.72 1.12 6.23
CA ILE A 43 -10.41 -0.24 6.72
C ILE A 43 -10.57 -0.36 8.25
N ASP A 44 -10.27 0.71 8.98
CA ASP A 44 -10.38 0.81 10.45
C ASP A 44 -11.77 1.25 10.93
N CYS A 45 -12.75 1.35 10.02
CA CYS A 45 -14.09 1.85 10.28
C CYS A 45 -14.14 3.34 10.70
N GLN A 46 -13.13 4.13 10.34
CA GLN A 46 -13.12 5.57 10.54
C GLN A 46 -13.21 6.29 9.20
N PRO A 47 -13.62 7.58 9.19
CA PRO A 47 -13.57 8.39 7.98
C PRO A 47 -12.15 8.50 7.43
N THR A 48 -12.00 8.40 6.10
CA THR A 48 -10.71 8.46 5.41
C THR A 48 -10.87 9.08 4.02
N THR A 49 -9.75 9.51 3.44
CA THR A 49 -9.66 9.95 2.04
C THR A 49 -8.95 8.86 1.23
N THR A 50 -9.51 8.46 0.12
CA THR A 50 -9.00 7.35 -0.70
C THR A 50 -8.70 7.77 -2.12
N ALA A 51 -7.87 7.00 -2.83
CA ALA A 51 -7.90 6.98 -4.29
C ALA A 51 -9.14 6.21 -4.75
N TYR A 52 -9.82 6.71 -5.78
CA TYR A 52 -11.14 6.27 -6.15
C TYR A 52 -11.34 6.30 -7.66
N VAL A 53 -12.06 5.33 -8.18
CA VAL A 53 -12.55 5.33 -9.58
C VAL A 53 -14.06 5.18 -9.61
N ASN A 54 -14.71 6.10 -10.32
CA ASN A 54 -16.16 6.10 -10.50
C ASN A 54 -16.56 5.28 -11.73
N HIS A 55 -16.49 3.96 -11.63
CA HIS A 55 -16.93 3.08 -12.72
C HIS A 55 -18.45 3.11 -12.94
N TYR A 56 -19.22 3.38 -11.89
CA TYR A 56 -20.69 3.44 -11.95
C TYR A 56 -21.25 4.49 -12.93
N SER A 57 -20.57 5.63 -13.05
CA SER A 57 -21.04 6.75 -13.87
C SER A 57 -20.37 6.84 -15.24
N ILE A 58 -19.46 5.92 -15.57
CA ILE A 58 -18.69 5.92 -16.80
C ILE A 58 -18.90 4.60 -17.57
N ASN A 59 -18.91 4.69 -18.90
CA ASN A 59 -19.11 3.53 -19.75
C ASN A 59 -18.10 3.55 -20.90
N TYR A 60 -16.90 3.04 -20.57
CA TYR A 60 -15.79 2.88 -21.50
C TYR A 60 -15.20 1.48 -21.39
N PRO A 61 -15.95 0.41 -21.78
CA PRO A 61 -15.54 -0.97 -21.57
C PRO A 61 -14.16 -1.27 -22.16
N GLY A 62 -13.27 -1.81 -21.31
CA GLY A 62 -11.89 -2.13 -21.65
C GLY A 62 -10.91 -0.96 -21.63
N GLU A 63 -11.37 0.28 -21.42
CA GLU A 63 -10.46 1.42 -21.24
C GLU A 63 -9.81 1.39 -19.86
N GLU A 64 -8.60 1.95 -19.78
CA GLU A 64 -7.74 1.88 -18.61
C GLU A 64 -7.38 3.26 -18.08
N ALA A 65 -7.29 3.37 -16.75
CA ALA A 65 -6.78 4.54 -16.06
C ALA A 65 -5.65 4.15 -15.11
N TYR A 66 -4.56 4.92 -15.12
CA TYR A 66 -3.32 4.60 -14.44
C TYR A 66 -3.06 5.59 -13.30
N LEU A 67 -2.80 5.04 -12.11
CA LEU A 67 -2.27 5.74 -10.95
C LEU A 67 -0.84 5.25 -10.74
N ILE A 68 0.15 6.09 -11.00
CA ILE A 68 1.55 5.70 -11.16
C ILE A 68 2.39 6.34 -10.07
N SER A 69 3.15 5.54 -9.32
CA SER A 69 4.06 6.02 -8.28
C SER A 69 5.31 6.68 -8.87
N ASN A 70 5.97 7.50 -8.07
CA ASN A 70 7.38 7.84 -8.30
C ASN A 70 8.27 6.60 -8.13
N LYS A 71 9.56 6.77 -8.39
CA LYS A 71 10.56 5.73 -8.20
C LYS A 71 10.71 5.37 -6.74
N VAL A 72 10.71 4.08 -6.45
CA VAL A 72 10.90 3.50 -5.13
C VAL A 72 12.10 2.55 -5.18
N SER A 73 13.06 2.73 -4.28
CA SER A 73 14.20 1.81 -4.16
C SER A 73 13.84 0.66 -3.24
N LEU A 74 14.01 -0.55 -3.74
CA LEU A 74 13.76 -1.77 -2.96
C LEU A 74 14.96 -2.11 -2.08
N GLY A 75 14.69 -2.78 -0.97
CA GLY A 75 15.73 -3.31 -0.09
C GLY A 75 16.61 -4.33 -0.79
N ASN A 76 17.90 -4.31 -0.46
CA ASN A 76 18.92 -5.17 -1.03
C ASN A 76 19.64 -5.92 0.10
N GLY A 77 19.40 -7.18 0.25
CA GLY A 77 20.09 -7.98 1.26
C GLY A 77 19.61 -9.44 1.21
N VAL A 78 20.40 -10.36 1.75
CA VAL A 78 20.09 -11.79 1.75
C VAL A 78 18.78 -12.14 2.47
N ASN A 79 18.23 -11.22 3.26
CA ASN A 79 16.96 -11.35 3.97
C ASN A 79 16.01 -10.16 3.69
N ALA A 80 16.25 -9.38 2.63
CA ALA A 80 15.33 -8.30 2.28
C ALA A 80 14.07 -8.92 1.67
N GLU A 81 12.97 -8.82 2.40
CA GLU A 81 11.65 -9.10 1.86
C GLU A 81 11.04 -7.80 1.41
N ASN A 82 10.83 -7.67 0.10
CA ASN A 82 10.20 -6.50 -0.50
C ASN A 82 8.73 -6.79 -0.76
N TRP A 83 7.86 -6.05 -0.09
CA TRP A 83 6.42 -6.21 -0.20
C TRP A 83 5.75 -4.95 -0.74
N LEU A 84 4.79 -5.13 -1.63
CA LEU A 84 3.75 -4.17 -1.91
C LEU A 84 2.51 -4.62 -1.14
N THR A 85 1.96 -3.73 -0.30
CA THR A 85 0.69 -3.96 0.40
C THR A 85 -0.26 -2.82 0.12
N TYR A 86 -1.56 -3.09 0.12
CA TYR A 86 -2.60 -2.11 -0.12
C TYR A 86 -3.93 -2.57 0.44
N ASP A 87 -4.80 -1.62 0.75
CA ASP A 87 -6.18 -1.87 1.09
C ASP A 87 -7.08 -1.45 -0.07
N TYR A 88 -8.13 -2.22 -0.33
CA TYR A 88 -9.08 -1.91 -1.38
C TYR A 88 -10.50 -2.31 -1.02
N ALA A 89 -11.46 -1.66 -1.64
CA ALA A 89 -12.86 -2.00 -1.51
C ALA A 89 -13.56 -1.90 -2.87
N TYR A 90 -14.32 -2.94 -3.24
CA TYR A 90 -15.05 -2.99 -4.47
C TYR A 90 -16.33 -3.82 -4.36
N SER A 91 -17.42 -3.26 -4.85
CA SER A 91 -18.66 -3.98 -5.15
C SER A 91 -18.87 -3.99 -6.66
N GLY A 92 -19.14 -5.13 -7.26
CA GLY A 92 -19.61 -5.16 -8.66
C GLY A 92 -21.02 -4.60 -8.76
N TYR A 93 -21.40 -4.06 -9.93
CA TYR A 93 -22.78 -3.58 -10.19
C TYR A 93 -23.74 -4.76 -10.36
N ALA A 94 -23.43 -5.64 -11.28
CA ALA A 94 -24.17 -6.88 -11.58
C ALA A 94 -23.28 -7.80 -12.42
N SER A 95 -23.65 -9.08 -12.53
CA SER A 95 -22.94 -10.02 -13.40
C SER A 95 -22.87 -9.51 -14.85
N GLY A 96 -21.67 -9.53 -15.43
CA GLY A 96 -21.42 -9.07 -16.80
C GLY A 96 -21.07 -7.58 -16.88
N TYR A 97 -20.81 -6.91 -15.77
CA TYR A 97 -20.21 -5.58 -15.65
C TYR A 97 -18.97 -5.73 -14.79
N ASP A 98 -17.89 -6.19 -15.38
CA ASP A 98 -16.75 -6.76 -14.70
C ASP A 98 -15.53 -5.81 -14.73
N ASP A 99 -15.60 -4.71 -13.96
CA ASP A 99 -14.44 -3.83 -13.78
C ASP A 99 -13.24 -4.62 -13.26
N GLY A 100 -12.04 -4.13 -13.51
CA GLY A 100 -10.81 -4.80 -13.14
C GLY A 100 -9.81 -3.91 -12.45
N LEU A 101 -8.91 -4.56 -11.71
CA LEU A 101 -7.67 -4.01 -11.21
C LEU A 101 -6.51 -4.85 -11.73
N ARG A 102 -5.50 -4.17 -12.30
CA ARG A 102 -4.19 -4.75 -12.60
C ARG A 102 -3.12 -3.93 -11.91
N ILE A 103 -2.12 -4.59 -11.35
CA ILE A 103 -0.95 -3.93 -10.75
C ILE A 103 0.26 -4.31 -11.60
N GLU A 104 1.02 -3.31 -11.97
CA GLU A 104 2.18 -3.47 -12.82
C GLU A 104 3.39 -2.75 -12.23
N ILE A 105 4.56 -3.27 -12.56
CA ILE A 105 5.85 -2.70 -12.16
C ILE A 105 6.68 -2.36 -13.40
N SER A 106 7.54 -1.36 -13.24
CA SER A 106 8.55 -0.98 -14.20
C SER A 106 9.90 -0.86 -13.52
N THR A 107 10.95 -1.45 -14.10
CA THR A 107 12.34 -1.31 -13.68
C THR A 107 13.13 -0.35 -14.57
N ASP A 108 12.53 0.17 -15.62
CA ASP A 108 13.13 1.03 -16.65
C ASP A 108 12.51 2.43 -16.72
N CYS A 109 12.07 2.93 -15.56
CA CYS A 109 11.51 4.27 -15.41
C CYS A 109 10.20 4.51 -16.17
N GLY A 110 9.39 3.47 -16.33
CA GLY A 110 8.09 3.54 -16.97
C GLY A 110 8.11 3.34 -18.48
N SER A 111 9.24 2.88 -19.04
CA SER A 111 9.34 2.59 -20.49
C SER A 111 8.63 1.27 -20.83
N THR A 112 8.74 0.27 -19.96
CA THR A 112 8.00 -0.99 -20.05
C THR A 112 7.37 -1.34 -18.71
N TRP A 113 6.32 -2.17 -18.74
CA TRP A 113 5.54 -2.55 -17.56
C TRP A 113 5.24 -4.04 -17.59
N ASP A 114 5.51 -4.70 -16.45
CA ASP A 114 5.21 -6.11 -16.23
C ASP A 114 4.06 -6.25 -15.23
N SER A 115 3.03 -7.03 -15.58
CA SER A 115 1.90 -7.29 -14.68
C SER A 115 2.31 -8.27 -13.59
N ILE A 116 2.09 -7.89 -12.33
CA ILE A 116 2.36 -8.71 -11.15
C ILE A 116 1.09 -9.16 -10.42
N TYR A 117 -0.06 -8.57 -10.76
CA TYR A 117 -1.38 -8.91 -10.22
C TYR A 117 -2.47 -8.52 -11.22
N GLY A 118 -3.58 -9.26 -11.21
CA GLY A 118 -4.79 -8.90 -11.95
C GLY A 118 -6.00 -9.65 -11.40
N ALA A 119 -7.09 -8.91 -11.20
CA ALA A 119 -8.40 -9.43 -10.81
C ALA A 119 -9.50 -8.67 -11.55
N ILE A 120 -10.56 -9.35 -11.96
CA ILE A 120 -11.68 -8.80 -12.74
C ILE A 120 -13.00 -9.32 -12.16
N GLY A 121 -14.00 -8.45 -12.09
CA GLY A 121 -15.35 -8.78 -11.68
C GLY A 121 -15.44 -9.49 -10.33
N PRO A 122 -16.00 -10.70 -10.25
CA PRO A 122 -16.17 -11.42 -9.00
C PRO A 122 -14.87 -11.68 -8.22
N ASP A 123 -13.73 -11.83 -8.92
CA ASP A 123 -12.43 -12.08 -8.29
C ASP A 123 -11.86 -10.82 -7.59
N LEU A 124 -12.39 -9.64 -7.94
CA LEU A 124 -12.02 -8.35 -7.35
C LEU A 124 -12.96 -7.97 -6.19
N GLN A 125 -14.16 -8.54 -6.11
CA GLN A 125 -15.18 -8.11 -5.16
C GLN A 125 -14.78 -8.36 -3.69
N THR A 126 -14.94 -7.34 -2.86
CA THR A 126 -14.83 -7.44 -1.40
C THR A 126 -16.19 -7.62 -0.72
N VAL A 127 -17.26 -7.28 -1.43
CA VAL A 127 -18.66 -7.44 -1.00
C VAL A 127 -19.54 -7.89 -2.19
N PRO A 128 -20.74 -8.44 -1.94
CA PRO A 128 -21.68 -8.81 -3.02
C PRO A 128 -22.03 -7.64 -3.93
N TYR A 129 -22.61 -7.96 -5.11
CA TYR A 129 -23.11 -6.98 -6.08
C TYR A 129 -24.06 -5.95 -5.44
N GLU A 130 -23.87 -4.68 -5.81
CA GLU A 130 -24.73 -3.57 -5.43
C GLU A 130 -25.18 -2.79 -6.67
N GLY A 131 -26.46 -2.86 -6.99
CA GLY A 131 -27.06 -2.28 -8.21
C GLY A 131 -27.29 -0.75 -8.16
N SER A 132 -26.73 -0.09 -7.16
CA SER A 132 -26.70 1.38 -7.04
C SER A 132 -25.26 1.86 -6.82
N ALA A 133 -25.02 3.16 -6.98
CA ALA A 133 -23.73 3.75 -6.65
C ALA A 133 -23.34 3.39 -5.21
N TRP A 134 -22.24 2.67 -5.07
CA TRP A 134 -21.81 2.09 -3.80
C TRP A 134 -20.70 2.87 -3.14
N SER A 135 -20.69 2.88 -1.81
CA SER A 135 -19.60 3.39 -0.98
C SER A 135 -19.29 2.38 0.11
N PRO A 136 -18.03 2.20 0.53
CA PRO A 136 -17.67 1.25 1.56
C PRO A 136 -18.37 1.49 2.88
N THR A 137 -18.67 0.40 3.58
CA THR A 137 -19.12 0.38 4.97
C THR A 137 -18.07 -0.28 5.84
N CYS A 138 -18.22 -0.22 7.16
CA CYS A 138 -17.32 -0.94 8.06
C CYS A 138 -17.33 -2.44 7.72
N GLY A 139 -16.12 -3.01 7.47
CA GLY A 139 -15.97 -4.40 7.07
C GLY A 139 -16.09 -4.69 5.57
N SER A 140 -16.22 -3.65 4.72
CA SER A 140 -16.23 -3.82 3.25
C SER A 140 -14.85 -3.89 2.61
N TRP A 141 -13.81 -3.62 3.35
CA TRP A 141 -12.44 -3.55 2.87
C TRP A 141 -11.73 -4.90 2.91
N ALA A 142 -10.80 -5.09 2.00
CA ALA A 142 -9.82 -6.16 2.03
C ALA A 142 -8.41 -5.58 1.98
N SER A 143 -7.47 -6.27 2.61
CA SER A 143 -6.03 -5.99 2.49
C SER A 143 -5.39 -7.08 1.64
N ASP A 144 -4.48 -6.69 0.74
CA ASP A 144 -3.73 -7.62 -0.08
C ASP A 144 -2.24 -7.29 -0.08
N SER A 145 -1.42 -8.27 -0.44
CA SER A 145 0.04 -8.15 -0.42
C SER A 145 0.70 -8.95 -1.51
N ILE A 146 1.73 -8.36 -2.14
CA ILE A 146 2.52 -8.99 -3.20
C ILE A 146 3.99 -8.99 -2.77
N ASN A 147 4.59 -10.17 -2.68
CA ASN A 147 6.03 -10.29 -2.41
C ASN A 147 6.83 -10.01 -3.68
N LEU A 148 7.39 -8.80 -3.77
CA LEU A 148 8.18 -8.35 -4.91
C LEU A 148 9.49 -9.11 -5.07
N SER A 149 10.02 -9.69 -3.98
CA SER A 149 11.24 -10.49 -4.03
C SER A 149 11.07 -11.78 -4.85
N THR A 150 9.84 -12.33 -4.95
CA THR A 150 9.55 -13.50 -5.79
C THR A 150 9.66 -13.21 -7.29
N TRP A 151 9.63 -11.92 -7.67
CA TRP A 151 9.83 -11.43 -9.03
C TRP A 151 11.30 -11.11 -9.35
N GLY A 152 12.23 -11.49 -8.44
CA GLY A 152 13.66 -11.21 -8.58
C GLY A 152 14.06 -9.76 -8.31
N LEU A 153 13.17 -8.98 -7.74
CA LEU A 153 13.34 -7.55 -7.52
C LEU A 153 13.96 -7.30 -6.12
N ASN A 154 15.28 -7.34 -6.06
CA ASN A 154 16.04 -7.09 -4.84
C ASN A 154 17.10 -6.04 -5.08
N GLY A 155 16.98 -4.87 -4.44
CA GLY A 155 17.87 -3.74 -4.60
C GLY A 155 17.60 -2.91 -5.86
N ASP A 156 16.54 -3.21 -6.59
CA ASP A 156 16.14 -2.48 -7.78
C ASP A 156 15.46 -1.16 -7.41
N THR A 157 15.42 -0.24 -8.37
CA THR A 157 14.56 0.93 -8.32
C THR A 157 13.37 0.68 -9.24
N ILE A 158 12.18 0.65 -8.67
CA ILE A 158 10.95 0.37 -9.42
C ILE A 158 9.99 1.56 -9.44
N MET A 159 9.05 1.52 -10.35
CA MET A 159 7.78 2.24 -10.29
C MET A 159 6.66 1.22 -10.24
N VAL A 160 5.59 1.54 -9.51
CA VAL A 160 4.37 0.73 -9.46
C VAL A 160 3.24 1.52 -10.07
N ARG A 161 2.35 0.86 -10.82
CA ARG A 161 1.09 1.48 -11.22
C ARG A 161 -0.10 0.57 -10.94
N PHE A 162 -1.16 1.21 -10.46
CA PHE A 162 -2.48 0.62 -10.34
C PHE A 162 -3.28 0.98 -11.58
N VAL A 163 -3.76 -0.03 -12.28
CA VAL A 163 -4.51 0.10 -13.52
C VAL A 163 -5.96 -0.27 -13.24
N ALA A 164 -6.84 0.72 -13.24
CA ALA A 164 -8.26 0.50 -13.21
C ALA A 164 -8.78 0.23 -14.62
N ILE A 165 -9.54 -0.83 -14.80
CA ILE A 165 -10.13 -1.26 -16.08
C ILE A 165 -11.63 -1.09 -15.94
N ASN A 166 -12.25 -0.32 -16.83
CA ASN A 166 -13.69 -0.05 -16.79
C ASN A 166 -14.48 -1.08 -17.58
N ASP A 167 -15.58 -1.56 -17.01
CA ASP A 167 -16.66 -2.29 -17.71
C ASP A 167 -18.06 -1.89 -17.19
N TYR A 168 -18.23 -0.60 -16.85
CA TYR A 168 -19.50 -0.04 -16.38
C TYR A 168 -20.03 -0.76 -15.12
N GLY A 169 -19.14 -1.10 -14.21
CA GLY A 169 -19.48 -1.75 -12.94
C GLY A 169 -19.82 -0.78 -11.82
N ASN A 170 -19.07 -0.78 -10.73
CA ASN A 170 -19.32 0.10 -9.58
C ASN A 170 -18.03 0.76 -9.09
N HIS A 171 -18.11 1.52 -8.05
CA HIS A 171 -16.99 2.29 -7.51
C HIS A 171 -15.89 1.38 -6.96
N PHE A 172 -14.65 1.69 -7.31
CA PHE A 172 -13.45 1.06 -6.76
C PHE A 172 -12.71 2.06 -5.87
N TYR A 173 -12.24 1.59 -4.72
CA TYR A 173 -11.50 2.36 -3.73
C TYR A 173 -10.16 1.69 -3.42
N LEU A 174 -9.11 2.50 -3.29
CA LEU A 174 -7.74 2.09 -2.96
C LEU A 174 -7.19 2.99 -1.86
N ASP A 175 -6.56 2.39 -0.86
CA ASP A 175 -5.97 3.10 0.26
C ASP A 175 -4.72 2.38 0.78
N ASN A 176 -3.98 3.02 1.70
CA ASN A 176 -2.87 2.44 2.46
C ASN A 176 -1.84 1.69 1.61
N VAL A 177 -1.45 2.26 0.47
CA VAL A 177 -0.42 1.65 -0.40
C VAL A 177 0.94 1.77 0.26
N ASN A 178 1.60 0.64 0.53
CA ASN A 178 2.94 0.58 1.09
C ASN A 178 3.85 -0.26 0.19
N ILE A 179 5.06 0.25 -0.06
CA ILE A 179 6.14 -0.51 -0.69
C ILE A 179 7.31 -0.52 0.29
N ASN A 180 7.73 -1.70 0.73
CA ASN A 180 8.72 -1.91 1.81
C ASN A 180 8.35 -1.26 3.16
N GLY A 181 7.14 -0.76 3.31
CA GLY A 181 6.59 -0.41 4.61
C GLY A 181 6.48 -1.70 5.44
N GLN A 182 7.09 -1.74 6.61
CA GLN A 182 6.71 -2.78 7.55
C GLN A 182 5.24 -2.55 7.87
N ASN A 183 4.41 -3.55 7.61
CA ASN A 183 3.09 -3.61 8.22
C ASN A 183 3.31 -3.60 9.73
N ILE A 184 3.13 -2.43 10.37
CA ILE A 184 3.05 -2.35 11.83
C ILE A 184 1.67 -2.90 12.24
N LEU A 185 1.36 -4.12 11.84
CA LEU A 185 0.19 -4.87 12.32
C LEU A 185 0.59 -5.97 13.31
N ALA A 186 1.82 -5.95 13.79
CA ALA A 186 2.18 -6.57 15.06
C ALA A 186 3.41 -5.84 15.57
N ILE A 187 3.29 -5.11 16.65
CA ILE A 187 4.38 -5.08 17.62
C ILE A 187 4.43 -6.52 18.10
N ASP A 188 5.18 -7.36 17.40
CA ASP A 188 5.75 -8.53 18.03
C ASP A 188 6.73 -7.93 19.03
N GLU A 189 6.28 -7.72 20.25
CA GLU A 189 7.15 -7.66 21.39
C GLU A 189 7.81 -9.04 21.47
N SER A 190 8.72 -9.32 20.54
CA SER A 190 9.77 -10.27 20.81
C SER A 190 10.47 -9.65 22.03
N GLU A 191 10.15 -10.16 23.19
CA GLU A 191 10.77 -9.81 24.45
C GLU A 191 12.28 -9.82 24.21
N SER A 192 12.84 -8.65 23.93
CA SER A 192 14.26 -8.43 24.12
C SER A 192 14.45 -8.61 25.61
N SER A 193 14.88 -9.79 26.02
CA SER A 193 15.09 -10.17 27.41
C SER A 193 16.28 -9.43 28.06
N PHE A 194 16.59 -8.22 27.56
CA PHE A 194 17.63 -7.38 28.13
C PHE A 194 17.02 -6.46 29.18
N HIS A 195 17.22 -6.82 30.43
CA HIS A 195 16.90 -5.93 31.52
C HIS A 195 18.05 -4.92 31.71
N THR A 196 17.73 -3.64 31.47
CA THR A 196 18.66 -2.55 31.77
C THR A 196 18.10 -1.72 32.92
N SER A 197 18.87 -1.52 33.98
CA SER A 197 18.49 -0.65 35.08
C SER A 197 19.56 0.42 35.30
N ILE A 198 19.11 1.65 35.54
CA ILE A 198 19.97 2.80 35.84
C ILE A 198 19.72 3.22 37.29
N TYR A 199 20.77 3.26 38.07
CA TYR A 199 20.69 3.68 39.48
C TYR A 199 21.93 4.48 39.91
N PRO A 200 21.82 5.37 40.90
CA PRO A 200 20.57 5.80 41.53
C PRO A 200 19.74 6.67 40.61
N ASN A 201 18.40 6.66 40.81
CA ASN A 201 17.48 7.52 40.11
C ASN A 201 16.61 8.25 41.15
N PRO A 202 16.73 9.61 41.32
CA PRO A 202 17.56 10.54 40.55
C PRO A 202 19.08 10.46 40.91
N THR A 203 19.92 10.72 39.87
CA THR A 203 21.38 10.77 40.05
C THR A 203 21.88 12.16 40.42
N LYS A 204 23.00 12.25 41.18
CA LYS A 204 23.71 13.49 41.50
C LYS A 204 25.08 13.59 40.80
N GLY A 205 25.26 12.94 39.68
CA GLY A 205 26.44 13.09 38.83
C GLY A 205 27.07 11.77 38.37
N VAL A 206 27.00 10.70 39.16
CA VAL A 206 27.47 9.36 38.78
C VAL A 206 26.30 8.40 38.79
N PHE A 207 26.15 7.65 37.75
CA PHE A 207 25.13 6.59 37.64
C PHE A 207 25.78 5.28 37.18
N ASN A 208 25.14 4.19 37.51
CA ASN A 208 25.57 2.86 37.08
C ASN A 208 24.53 2.30 36.13
N ILE A 209 25.00 1.67 35.07
CA ILE A 209 24.15 0.91 34.15
C ILE A 209 24.39 -0.56 34.44
N LYS A 210 23.34 -1.29 34.78
CA LYS A 210 23.34 -2.74 34.87
C LYS A 210 22.54 -3.30 33.69
N THR A 211 23.20 -4.11 32.90
CA THR A 211 22.59 -4.77 31.76
C THR A 211 23.17 -6.18 31.62
N ASP A 212 22.40 -7.11 31.14
CA ASP A 212 22.82 -8.45 30.78
C ASP A 212 23.27 -8.58 29.30
N ALA A 213 23.29 -7.46 28.56
CA ALA A 213 23.87 -7.41 27.23
C ALA A 213 25.37 -7.74 27.25
N LYS A 214 25.83 -8.56 26.32
CA LYS A 214 27.24 -9.01 26.24
C LYS A 214 28.19 -7.91 25.77
N LYS A 215 27.73 -6.80 25.21
CA LYS A 215 28.53 -5.66 24.76
C LYS A 215 27.71 -4.38 24.83
N LEU A 216 28.26 -3.36 25.51
CA LEU A 216 27.73 -2.00 25.51
C LEU A 216 28.67 -1.12 24.67
N GLU A 217 28.19 -0.48 23.65
CA GLU A 217 28.91 0.57 22.93
C GLU A 217 28.33 1.93 23.38
N VAL A 218 29.18 2.79 23.95
CA VAL A 218 28.84 4.14 24.39
C VAL A 218 29.38 5.16 23.39
#